data_5368e260583d55610d7d8fb27902d807
#
_entry.id   5368e260583d55610d7d8fb27902d807
#
_cell.length_a   1.000
_cell.length_b   1.000
_cell.length_c   1.000
_cell.angle_alpha   90.00
_cell.angle_beta   90.00
_cell.angle_gamma   90.00
#
_symmetry.space_group_name_H-M   'P 1'
#
loop_
_entity.id
_entity.type
_entity.pdbx_description
1 polymer ?
#
loop_
_entity_poly.entity_id
_entity_poly.type
_entity_poly.pdbx_seq_one_letter_code
_entity_poly.pdbx_strand_id
1 'polypeptide(L)'
;RSVSSAASDVYKRQGITVVYVTHDQSEALTMSNRIAVFNDGVVQQLSTPDILYEKPQNSFVAKFIGENNTLNGVVKEINGSICVVDLDNNQGTVKALKVNVNEIGEKTQLSIRPERVSIDKNISGANTFSGKVEELIYLGDHIRARLDVCGNNEFIVKVPNEGSFNHKEGDTLNLSWNSEDVRALDI
;
A
#
# COMPACT_ATOMS: atom_id res chain seq x y z
N ARG A 1 -14.40 -20.00 15.65
CA ARG A 1 -14.14 -19.09 16.80
C ARG A 1 -12.64 -18.87 16.84
N SER A 2 -12.21 -17.69 16.44
CA SER A 2 -10.84 -17.24 16.65
C SER A 2 -10.48 -17.48 18.12
N VAL A 3 -9.28 -17.95 18.38
CA VAL A 3 -8.70 -18.00 19.74
C VAL A 3 -8.46 -16.55 20.14
N SER A 4 -9.41 -16.04 20.66
CA SER A 4 -9.98 -14.77 20.79
C SER A 4 -9.05 -13.77 21.48
N SER A 5 -9.20 -12.50 21.11
CA SER A 5 -8.75 -11.30 21.81
C SER A 5 -8.79 -11.43 23.35
N ALA A 6 -9.78 -12.13 23.90
CA ALA A 6 -9.93 -12.37 25.33
C ALA A 6 -8.78 -13.19 25.94
N ALA A 7 -8.28 -14.23 25.27
CA ALA A 7 -7.13 -15.00 25.77
C ALA A 7 -5.84 -14.17 25.70
N SER A 8 -5.66 -13.40 24.62
CA SER A 8 -4.54 -12.46 24.48
C SER A 8 -4.53 -11.41 25.58
N ASP A 9 -5.69 -10.87 25.94
CA ASP A 9 -5.83 -9.85 27.00
C ASP A 9 -5.47 -10.40 28.39
N VAL A 10 -5.81 -11.66 28.68
CA VAL A 10 -5.44 -12.30 29.94
C VAL A 10 -3.91 -12.45 30.06
N TYR A 11 -3.24 -12.92 28.99
CA TYR A 11 -1.77 -13.07 29.00
C TYR A 11 -1.06 -11.71 29.05
N LYS A 12 -1.56 -10.71 28.33
CA LYS A 12 -1.01 -9.34 28.37
C LYS A 12 -1.05 -8.76 29.81
N ARG A 13 -2.16 -8.95 30.54
CA ARG A 13 -2.31 -8.48 31.93
C ARG A 13 -1.36 -9.19 32.89
N GLN A 14 -0.95 -10.42 32.60
CA GLN A 14 -0.03 -11.21 33.41
C GLN A 14 1.45 -10.93 33.09
N GLY A 15 1.75 -10.11 32.08
CA GLY A 15 3.11 -9.80 31.64
C GLY A 15 3.83 -10.97 30.96
N ILE A 16 3.06 -11.94 30.47
CA ILE A 16 3.61 -13.12 29.78
C ILE A 16 3.87 -12.79 28.31
N THR A 17 5.07 -13.11 27.82
CA THR A 17 5.38 -13.03 26.39
C THR A 17 4.77 -14.22 25.66
N VAL A 18 3.91 -13.96 24.69
CA VAL A 18 3.25 -14.96 23.86
C VAL A 18 3.75 -14.84 22.43
N VAL A 19 4.14 -15.95 21.82
CA VAL A 19 4.41 -16.04 20.38
C VAL A 19 3.22 -16.75 19.74
N TYR A 20 2.59 -16.07 18.79
CA TYR A 20 1.44 -16.59 18.06
C TYR A 20 1.77 -16.69 16.57
N VAL A 21 1.51 -17.84 15.96
CA VAL A 21 1.70 -18.05 14.52
C VAL A 21 0.35 -18.11 13.85
N THR A 22 0.12 -17.25 12.87
CA THR A 22 -1.12 -17.17 12.11
C THR A 22 -0.82 -16.84 10.65
N HIS A 23 -1.74 -17.19 9.77
CA HIS A 23 -1.79 -16.71 8.39
C HIS A 23 -2.84 -15.60 8.21
N ASP A 24 -3.60 -15.28 9.24
CA ASP A 24 -4.59 -14.21 9.23
C ASP A 24 -3.93 -12.86 9.59
N GLN A 25 -3.86 -11.98 8.61
CA GLN A 25 -3.26 -10.66 8.76
C GLN A 25 -4.04 -9.78 9.73
N SER A 26 -5.38 -9.88 9.73
CA SER A 26 -6.25 -9.09 10.60
C SER A 26 -6.04 -9.46 12.07
N GLU A 27 -5.89 -10.74 12.36
CA GLU A 27 -5.52 -11.21 13.72
C GLU A 27 -4.15 -10.65 14.12
N ALA A 28 -3.14 -10.79 13.24
CA ALA A 28 -1.80 -10.32 13.53
C ALA A 28 -1.77 -8.80 13.80
N LEU A 29 -2.40 -8.00 12.95
CA LEU A 29 -2.42 -6.54 13.07
C LEU A 29 -3.18 -6.04 14.31
N THR A 30 -4.23 -6.74 14.73
CA THR A 30 -5.08 -6.29 15.85
C THR A 30 -4.61 -6.77 17.22
N MET A 31 -3.96 -7.94 17.30
CA MET A 31 -3.64 -8.60 18.57
C MET A 31 -2.19 -8.43 19.02
N SER A 32 -1.26 -8.18 18.08
CA SER A 32 0.17 -8.26 18.36
C SER A 32 0.79 -6.90 18.71
N ASN A 33 1.79 -6.90 19.60
CA ASN A 33 2.62 -5.73 19.83
C ASN A 33 3.72 -5.60 18.75
N ARG A 34 4.20 -6.74 18.23
CA ARG A 34 5.18 -6.83 17.14
C ARG A 34 4.80 -8.00 16.23
N ILE A 35 5.06 -7.84 14.95
CA ILE A 35 4.77 -8.85 13.93
C ILE A 35 6.06 -9.15 13.17
N ALA A 36 6.38 -10.43 13.03
CA ALA A 36 7.44 -10.91 12.16
C ALA A 36 6.80 -11.52 10.89
N VAL A 37 7.11 -10.97 9.74
CA VAL A 37 6.72 -11.54 8.44
C VAL A 37 7.82 -12.48 7.97
N PHE A 38 7.46 -13.72 7.72
CA PHE A 38 8.38 -14.76 7.23
C PHE A 38 8.13 -15.06 5.76
N ASN A 39 9.20 -15.25 5.01
CA ASN A 39 9.19 -15.82 3.68
C ASN A 39 10.43 -16.69 3.49
N ASP A 40 10.27 -17.90 2.98
CA ASP A 40 11.34 -18.86 2.70
C ASP A 40 12.31 -19.07 3.88
N GLY A 41 11.75 -19.14 5.10
CA GLY A 41 12.52 -19.36 6.33
C GLY A 41 13.28 -18.13 6.84
N VAL A 42 13.13 -16.97 6.19
CA VAL A 42 13.78 -15.71 6.56
C VAL A 42 12.76 -14.69 7.06
N VAL A 43 13.12 -13.97 8.13
CA VAL A 43 12.33 -12.82 8.59
C VAL A 43 12.51 -11.66 7.61
N GLN A 44 11.45 -11.31 6.91
CA GLN A 44 11.44 -10.21 5.95
C GLN A 44 11.37 -8.84 6.64
N GLN A 45 10.57 -8.78 7.70
CA GLN A 45 10.46 -7.57 8.53
C GLN A 45 9.93 -7.97 9.91
N LEU A 46 10.43 -7.31 10.96
CA LEU A 46 9.93 -7.40 12.33
C LEU A 46 9.69 -5.99 12.86
N SER A 47 8.42 -5.63 13.06
CA SER A 47 8.04 -4.28 13.51
C SER A 47 6.69 -4.27 14.23
N THR A 48 6.28 -3.09 14.71
CA THR A 48 4.91 -2.86 15.19
C THR A 48 3.92 -2.91 14.03
N PRO A 49 2.62 -3.18 14.28
CA PRO A 49 1.61 -3.29 13.22
C PRO A 49 1.52 -2.06 12.31
N ASP A 50 1.56 -0.86 12.89
CA ASP A 50 1.52 0.41 12.16
C ASP A 50 2.73 0.58 11.22
N ILE A 51 3.93 0.31 11.72
CA ILE A 51 5.15 0.39 10.90
C ILE A 51 5.15 -0.69 9.82
N LEU A 52 4.69 -1.90 10.13
CA LEU A 52 4.61 -2.97 9.15
C LEU A 52 3.71 -2.60 7.97
N TYR A 53 2.57 -1.95 8.25
CA TYR A 53 1.60 -1.53 7.25
C TYR A 53 2.08 -0.30 6.47
N GLU A 54 2.50 0.75 7.18
CA GLU A 54 2.83 2.04 6.59
C GLU A 54 4.24 2.11 5.99
N LYS A 55 5.17 1.30 6.51
CA LYS A 55 6.59 1.34 6.16
C LYS A 55 7.15 -0.03 5.83
N PRO A 56 6.57 -0.74 4.82
CA PRO A 56 7.13 -2.01 4.38
C PRO A 56 8.56 -1.81 3.86
N GLN A 57 9.45 -2.73 4.22
CA GLN A 57 10.88 -2.66 3.88
C GLN A 57 11.23 -3.30 2.54
N ASN A 58 10.34 -4.13 1.98
CA ASN A 58 10.50 -4.75 0.68
C ASN A 58 9.14 -5.00 0.01
N SER A 59 9.17 -5.37 -1.27
CA SER A 59 7.98 -5.59 -2.08
C SER A 59 7.13 -6.77 -1.59
N PHE A 60 7.77 -7.80 -1.03
CA PHE A 60 7.04 -8.94 -0.46
C PHE A 60 6.16 -8.51 0.72
N VAL A 61 6.72 -7.78 1.70
CA VAL A 61 5.96 -7.29 2.86
C VAL A 61 4.85 -6.34 2.42
N ALA A 62 5.13 -5.44 1.47
CA ALA A 62 4.14 -4.50 0.94
C ALA A 62 2.92 -5.20 0.34
N LYS A 63 3.15 -6.30 -0.40
CA LYS A 63 2.09 -7.12 -1.00
C LYS A 63 1.39 -8.02 0.00
N PHE A 64 2.16 -8.54 0.97
CA PHE A 64 1.64 -9.50 1.93
C PHE A 64 0.71 -8.83 2.96
N ILE A 65 0.98 -7.59 3.36
CA ILE A 65 0.20 -6.89 4.40
C ILE A 65 -0.81 -5.93 3.77
N GLY A 66 -2.08 -6.31 3.84
CA GLY A 66 -3.20 -5.49 3.37
C GLY A 66 -3.28 -5.33 1.85
N GLU A 67 -4.24 -4.55 1.39
CA GLU A 67 -4.36 -4.20 -0.03
C GLU A 67 -3.25 -3.21 -0.43
N ASN A 68 -2.71 -3.37 -1.63
CA ASN A 68 -1.60 -2.57 -2.11
C ASN A 68 -1.66 -2.42 -3.64
N ASN A 69 -1.55 -1.19 -4.12
CA ASN A 69 -1.35 -0.93 -5.54
C ASN A 69 0.12 -1.02 -5.89
N THR A 70 0.41 -1.61 -7.04
CA THR A 70 1.78 -1.74 -7.53
C THR A 70 1.89 -1.16 -8.94
N LEU A 71 2.95 -0.38 -9.18
CA LEU A 71 3.39 0.05 -10.49
C LEU A 71 4.86 -0.30 -10.63
N ASN A 72 5.27 -0.76 -11.81
CA ASN A 72 6.66 -1.13 -12.06
C ASN A 72 7.35 -0.06 -12.91
N GLY A 73 8.67 0.06 -12.73
CA GLY A 73 9.44 1.02 -13.50
C GLY A 73 10.94 0.96 -13.20
N VAL A 74 11.65 1.95 -13.69
CA VAL A 74 13.09 2.07 -13.55
C VAL A 74 13.44 3.40 -12.89
N VAL A 75 14.34 3.37 -11.94
CA VAL A 75 14.82 4.58 -11.23
C VAL A 75 15.58 5.47 -12.22
N LYS A 76 15.08 6.69 -12.42
CA LYS A 76 15.65 7.70 -13.31
C LYS A 76 16.54 8.70 -12.59
N GLU A 77 16.13 9.13 -11.40
CA GLU A 77 16.82 10.13 -10.60
C GLU A 77 16.73 9.75 -9.12
N ILE A 78 17.74 10.12 -8.35
CA ILE A 78 17.75 9.99 -6.89
C ILE A 78 18.12 11.34 -6.28
N ASN A 79 17.22 11.90 -5.47
CA ASN A 79 17.37 13.18 -4.80
C ASN A 79 17.13 13.01 -3.29
N GLY A 80 18.17 12.64 -2.55
CA GLY A 80 18.08 12.34 -1.12
C GLY A 80 17.22 11.12 -0.83
N SER A 81 16.11 11.31 -0.11
CA SER A 81 15.15 10.25 0.22
C SER A 81 14.08 10.03 -0.86
N ILE A 82 14.02 10.87 -1.88
CA ILE A 82 13.05 10.76 -2.98
C ILE A 82 13.78 10.29 -4.24
N CYS A 83 13.16 9.38 -4.96
CA CYS A 83 13.56 9.01 -6.31
C CYS A 83 12.45 9.33 -7.31
N VAL A 84 12.83 9.51 -8.57
CA VAL A 84 11.92 9.61 -9.71
C VAL A 84 12.02 8.29 -10.47
N VAL A 85 10.88 7.68 -10.74
CA VAL A 85 10.78 6.40 -11.43
C VAL A 85 10.05 6.60 -12.74
N ASP A 86 10.67 6.21 -13.84
CA ASP A 86 10.00 6.10 -15.15
C ASP A 86 9.21 4.79 -15.16
N LEU A 87 7.89 4.91 -15.29
CA LEU A 87 7.00 3.75 -15.34
C LEU A 87 7.20 2.94 -16.64
N ASP A 88 7.01 1.64 -16.54
CA ASP A 88 7.04 0.75 -17.69
C ASP A 88 6.08 1.22 -18.80
N ASN A 89 6.38 0.87 -20.05
CA ASN A 89 5.57 1.20 -21.22
C ASN A 89 5.35 2.70 -21.46
N ASN A 90 6.26 3.56 -21.01
CA ASN A 90 6.17 5.03 -21.16
C ASN A 90 4.91 5.65 -20.54
N GLN A 91 4.42 5.09 -19.46
CA GLN A 91 3.20 5.54 -18.78
C GLN A 91 3.40 6.80 -17.90
N GLY A 92 4.57 7.41 -17.95
CA GLY A 92 4.90 8.61 -17.19
C GLY A 92 5.90 8.37 -16.07
N THR A 93 6.01 9.34 -15.16
CA THR A 93 6.96 9.31 -14.06
C THR A 93 6.26 9.44 -12.72
N VAL A 94 6.78 8.76 -11.69
CA VAL A 94 6.32 8.82 -10.31
C VAL A 94 7.47 9.23 -9.39
N LYS A 95 7.20 10.21 -8.52
CA LYS A 95 8.09 10.53 -7.38
C LYS A 95 7.73 9.65 -6.21
N ALA A 96 8.71 8.99 -5.61
CA ALA A 96 8.53 8.02 -4.53
C ALA A 96 9.60 8.14 -3.45
N LEU A 97 9.27 7.72 -2.23
CA LEU A 97 10.27 7.48 -1.19
C LEU A 97 11.17 6.31 -1.60
N LYS A 98 12.46 6.57 -1.59
CA LYS A 98 13.48 5.55 -1.80
C LYS A 98 13.60 4.67 -0.53
N VAL A 99 13.38 3.38 -0.65
CA VAL A 99 13.51 2.43 0.48
C VAL A 99 14.75 1.55 0.31
N ASN A 100 14.71 0.62 -0.63
CA ASN A 100 15.81 -0.33 -0.87
C ASN A 100 16.27 -0.35 -2.34
N VAL A 101 16.05 0.74 -3.07
CA VAL A 101 16.66 1.01 -4.37
C VAL A 101 17.83 1.97 -4.17
N ASN A 102 18.97 1.74 -4.83
CA ASN A 102 20.20 2.47 -4.55
C ASN A 102 20.82 3.15 -5.76
N GLU A 103 20.51 2.70 -6.97
CA GLU A 103 21.17 3.14 -8.21
C GLU A 103 20.18 3.62 -9.26
N ILE A 104 20.61 4.56 -10.08
CA ILE A 104 19.88 4.97 -11.29
C ILE A 104 19.95 3.81 -12.29
N GLY A 105 18.83 3.51 -12.95
CA GLY A 105 18.68 2.37 -13.84
C GLY A 105 18.22 1.08 -13.16
N GLU A 106 18.10 1.07 -11.83
CA GLU A 106 17.58 -0.06 -11.07
C GLU A 106 16.09 -0.24 -11.31
N LYS A 107 15.65 -1.47 -11.52
CA LYS A 107 14.23 -1.82 -11.60
C LYS A 107 13.61 -1.74 -10.22
N THR A 108 12.41 -1.19 -10.14
CA THR A 108 11.71 -1.02 -8.86
C THR A 108 10.23 -1.28 -9.00
N GLN A 109 9.64 -1.74 -7.91
CA GLN A 109 8.21 -1.81 -7.73
C GLN A 109 7.76 -0.69 -6.79
N LEU A 110 6.88 0.17 -7.28
CA LEU A 110 6.22 1.19 -6.48
C LEU A 110 5.06 0.58 -5.73
N SER A 111 4.95 0.89 -4.46
CA SER A 111 3.89 0.45 -3.55
C SER A 111 3.08 1.67 -3.08
N ILE A 112 1.76 1.61 -3.26
CA ILE A 112 0.83 2.70 -2.94
C ILE A 112 -0.39 2.12 -2.22
N ARG A 113 -0.70 2.60 -1.03
CA ARG A 113 -1.90 2.17 -0.31
C ARG A 113 -3.16 2.75 -0.95
N PRO A 114 -4.25 1.96 -1.11
CA PRO A 114 -5.50 2.42 -1.74
C PRO A 114 -6.11 3.68 -1.11
N GLU A 115 -6.01 3.83 0.20
CA GLU A 115 -6.51 4.97 0.98
C GLU A 115 -5.64 6.22 0.88
N ARG A 116 -4.44 6.12 0.30
CA ARG A 116 -3.53 7.26 0.07
C ARG A 116 -3.76 7.92 -1.27
N VAL A 117 -4.58 7.33 -2.12
CA VAL A 117 -4.94 7.89 -3.43
C VAL A 117 -6.18 8.77 -3.29
N SER A 118 -6.09 10.01 -3.75
CA SER A 118 -7.20 10.95 -3.80
C SER A 118 -7.79 11.03 -5.22
N ILE A 119 -9.11 11.18 -5.30
CA ILE A 119 -9.85 11.37 -6.56
C ILE A 119 -10.24 12.85 -6.68
N ASP A 120 -10.02 13.42 -7.86
CA ASP A 120 -10.37 14.79 -8.27
C ASP A 120 -9.90 15.89 -7.31
N LYS A 121 -8.87 15.62 -6.52
CA LYS A 121 -8.22 16.60 -5.66
C LYS A 121 -6.90 17.06 -6.29
N ASN A 122 -6.77 18.37 -6.49
CA ASN A 122 -5.52 18.98 -6.89
C ASN A 122 -4.59 19.12 -5.68
N ILE A 123 -3.63 18.21 -5.56
CA ILE A 123 -2.58 18.28 -4.54
C ILE A 123 -1.33 18.85 -5.21
N SER A 124 -0.88 20.03 -4.76
CA SER A 124 0.30 20.69 -5.33
C SER A 124 1.56 19.82 -5.14
N GLY A 125 2.28 19.56 -6.23
CA GLY A 125 3.51 18.75 -6.22
C GLY A 125 3.31 17.25 -6.12
N ALA A 126 2.06 16.78 -6.10
CA ALA A 126 1.73 15.36 -6.09
C ALA A 126 1.96 14.69 -7.45
N ASN A 127 2.04 13.37 -7.42
CA ASN A 127 1.87 12.56 -8.62
C ASN A 127 0.43 12.63 -9.08
N THR A 128 0.20 12.81 -10.37
CA THR A 128 -1.14 12.90 -10.95
C THR A 128 -1.27 11.99 -12.15
N PHE A 129 -2.33 11.20 -12.17
CA PHE A 129 -2.64 10.26 -13.24
C PHE A 129 -4.14 10.27 -13.52
N SER A 130 -4.53 9.76 -14.66
CA SER A 130 -5.92 9.45 -14.94
C SER A 130 -6.15 7.95 -14.85
N GLY A 131 -7.32 7.55 -14.36
CA GLY A 131 -7.73 6.16 -14.28
C GLY A 131 -9.17 5.98 -14.74
N LYS A 132 -9.45 4.92 -15.47
CA LYS A 132 -10.80 4.55 -15.88
C LYS A 132 -11.42 3.63 -14.84
N VAL A 133 -12.61 3.95 -14.37
CA VAL A 133 -13.36 3.13 -13.42
C VAL A 133 -13.83 1.84 -14.09
N GLU A 134 -13.39 0.70 -13.56
CA GLU A 134 -13.79 -0.64 -14.01
C GLU A 134 -14.86 -1.26 -13.11
N GLU A 135 -14.84 -0.95 -11.80
CA GLU A 135 -15.78 -1.52 -10.84
C GLU A 135 -15.91 -0.61 -9.60
N LEU A 136 -17.10 -0.56 -9.03
CA LEU A 136 -17.41 0.15 -7.79
C LEU A 136 -18.11 -0.78 -6.79
N ILE A 137 -17.53 -0.92 -5.60
CA ILE A 137 -18.10 -1.74 -4.52
C ILE A 137 -18.38 -0.85 -3.31
N TYR A 138 -19.64 -0.79 -2.88
CA TYR A 138 -20.06 -0.10 -1.67
C TYR A 138 -19.89 -0.99 -0.44
N LEU A 139 -19.02 -0.59 0.49
CA LEU A 139 -18.71 -1.35 1.72
C LEU A 139 -19.26 -0.69 2.98
N GLY A 140 -20.10 0.33 2.84
CA GLY A 140 -20.75 1.04 3.92
C GLY A 140 -19.94 2.27 4.34
N ASP A 141 -18.83 2.09 5.02
CA ASP A 141 -17.93 3.16 5.47
C ASP A 141 -17.11 3.78 4.34
N HIS A 142 -16.85 3.01 3.29
CA HIS A 142 -16.11 3.47 2.10
C HIS A 142 -16.61 2.82 0.81
N ILE A 143 -16.23 3.41 -0.30
CA ILE A 143 -16.39 2.88 -1.65
C ILE A 143 -15.02 2.38 -2.10
N ARG A 144 -14.96 1.11 -2.50
CA ARG A 144 -13.79 0.53 -3.14
C ARG A 144 -13.95 0.63 -4.65
N ALA A 145 -13.16 1.49 -5.27
CA ALA A 145 -13.12 1.66 -6.71
C ALA A 145 -11.91 0.90 -7.29
N ARG A 146 -12.15 0.06 -8.30
CA ARG A 146 -11.10 -0.56 -9.11
C ARG A 146 -11.01 0.17 -10.43
N LEU A 147 -9.79 0.59 -10.77
CA LEU A 147 -9.51 1.42 -11.95
C LEU A 147 -8.41 0.81 -12.80
N ASP A 148 -8.44 1.10 -14.10
CA ASP A 148 -7.27 0.95 -14.97
C ASP A 148 -6.43 2.22 -14.88
N VAL A 149 -5.22 2.09 -14.33
CA VAL A 149 -4.25 3.17 -14.16
C VAL A 149 -2.91 2.70 -14.72
N CYS A 150 -2.40 3.38 -15.73
CA CYS A 150 -1.12 3.03 -16.36
C CYS A 150 -1.08 1.56 -16.85
N GLY A 151 -2.19 1.05 -17.38
CA GLY A 151 -2.30 -0.33 -17.85
C GLY A 151 -2.39 -1.38 -16.71
N ASN A 152 -2.48 -0.94 -15.46
CA ASN A 152 -2.81 -1.79 -14.33
C ASN A 152 -4.31 -1.70 -14.05
N ASN A 153 -5.08 -2.71 -14.43
CA ASN A 153 -6.54 -2.79 -14.26
C ASN A 153 -6.99 -3.27 -12.87
N GLU A 154 -6.04 -3.54 -11.98
CA GLU A 154 -6.27 -3.92 -10.59
C GLU A 154 -5.95 -2.78 -9.59
N PHE A 155 -5.84 -1.54 -10.09
CA PHE A 155 -5.53 -0.39 -9.23
C PHE A 155 -6.75 -0.03 -8.38
N ILE A 156 -6.58 -0.02 -7.06
CA ILE A 156 -7.67 0.17 -6.09
C ILE A 156 -7.56 1.54 -5.45
N VAL A 157 -8.70 2.21 -5.31
CA VAL A 157 -8.83 3.43 -4.51
C VAL A 157 -9.95 3.24 -3.49
N LYS A 158 -9.68 3.61 -2.23
CA LYS A 158 -10.67 3.61 -1.16
C LYS A 158 -11.09 5.04 -0.88
N VAL A 159 -12.35 5.33 -1.15
CA VAL A 159 -12.94 6.66 -0.94
C VAL A 159 -13.90 6.61 0.24
N PRO A 160 -13.73 7.45 1.27
CA PRO A 160 -14.70 7.54 2.35
C PRO A 160 -16.11 7.80 1.81
N ASN A 161 -17.11 7.09 2.33
CA ASN A 161 -18.50 7.26 1.90
C ASN A 161 -19.14 8.47 2.59
N GLU A 162 -18.85 9.67 2.08
CA GLU A 162 -19.41 10.93 2.56
C GLU A 162 -20.67 11.36 1.80
N GLY A 163 -21.24 10.45 0.97
CA GLY A 163 -22.45 10.71 0.18
C GLY A 163 -22.24 11.62 -1.05
N SER A 164 -21.02 12.06 -1.32
CA SER A 164 -20.68 12.96 -2.44
C SER A 164 -20.05 12.26 -3.65
N PHE A 165 -19.85 10.95 -3.60
CA PHE A 165 -19.24 10.20 -4.68
C PHE A 165 -20.27 9.90 -5.77
N ASN A 166 -20.18 10.65 -6.91
CA ASN A 166 -21.14 10.59 -8.03
C ASN A 166 -20.55 9.99 -9.31
N HIS A 167 -19.55 9.13 -9.19
CA HIS A 167 -18.94 8.47 -10.35
C HIS A 167 -19.54 7.09 -10.58
N LYS A 168 -19.41 6.63 -11.83
CA LYS A 168 -19.90 5.33 -12.29
C LYS A 168 -18.83 4.56 -13.09
N GLU A 169 -19.06 3.30 -13.31
CA GLU A 169 -18.23 2.47 -14.19
C GLU A 169 -18.12 3.09 -15.58
N GLY A 170 -16.91 3.11 -16.12
CA GLY A 170 -16.55 3.72 -17.37
C GLY A 170 -16.11 5.19 -17.30
N ASP A 171 -16.36 5.89 -16.19
CA ASP A 171 -15.86 7.26 -16.00
C ASP A 171 -14.33 7.30 -15.91
N THR A 172 -13.74 8.39 -16.39
CA THR A 172 -12.32 8.66 -16.22
C THR A 172 -12.13 9.68 -15.09
N LEU A 173 -11.33 9.31 -14.08
CA LEU A 173 -11.08 10.10 -12.89
C LEU A 173 -9.65 10.61 -12.86
N ASN A 174 -9.45 11.79 -12.28
CA ASN A 174 -8.11 12.30 -11.96
C ASN A 174 -7.70 11.77 -10.58
N LEU A 175 -6.56 11.11 -10.55
CA LEU A 175 -5.99 10.53 -9.33
C LEU A 175 -4.78 11.34 -8.92
N SER A 176 -4.59 11.51 -7.62
CA SER A 176 -3.39 12.16 -7.08
C SER A 176 -2.96 11.53 -5.76
N TRP A 177 -1.64 11.49 -5.55
CA TRP A 177 -1.03 11.04 -4.29
C TRP A 177 0.34 11.69 -4.08
N ASN A 178 0.73 11.87 -2.83
CA ASN A 178 2.02 12.48 -2.50
C ASN A 178 3.17 11.52 -2.76
N SER A 179 4.36 12.06 -3.01
CA SER A 179 5.59 11.28 -3.14
C SER A 179 5.94 10.49 -1.87
N GLU A 180 5.53 11.01 -0.71
CA GLU A 180 5.76 10.39 0.60
C GLU A 180 4.85 9.18 0.86
N ASP A 181 3.75 9.08 0.12
CA ASP A 181 2.78 7.96 0.20
C ASP A 181 3.15 6.80 -0.73
N VAL A 182 4.20 6.95 -1.53
CA VAL A 182 4.69 5.92 -2.47
C VAL A 182 6.07 5.44 -2.04
N ARG A 183 6.28 4.14 -2.06
CA ARG A 183 7.56 3.51 -1.74
C ARG A 183 8.14 2.82 -2.95
N ALA A 184 9.39 3.16 -3.29
CA ALA A 184 10.17 2.45 -4.29
C ALA A 184 10.91 1.30 -3.61
N LEU A 185 10.52 0.08 -3.96
CA LEU A 185 10.96 -1.17 -3.35
C LEU A 185 11.67 -2.04 -4.39
N ASP A 186 12.40 -3.03 -3.91
CA ASP A 186 12.97 -4.11 -4.72
C ASP A 186 11.90 -4.87 -5.55
N ILE A 187 12.35 -5.67 -6.50
CA ILE A 187 11.49 -6.57 -7.30
C ILE A 187 11.72 -8.02 -6.87
#